data_f97091ca9d19e9203310d7953e602d3e
#
_entry.id   f97091ca9d19e9203310d7953e602d3e
#
_cell.length_a   1.000
_cell.length_b   1.000
_cell.length_c   1.000
_cell.angle_alpha   90.00
_cell.angle_beta   90.00
_cell.angle_gamma   90.00
#
_symmetry.space_group_name_H-M   'P 1'
#
loop_
_entity.id
_entity.type
_entity.pdbx_description
1 polymer ?
#
loop_
_entity_poly.entity_id
_entity_poly.type
_entity_poly.pdbx_seq_one_letter_code
_entity_poly.pdbx_strand_id
1 'polypeptide(L)'
;MPHTLDERKRWLALMVLCLGVLMIVLDTTIVNVALPSIKADLGFTEASLVWVVNAYMLTFGCFLLLGGRLGDLLGQRRMFLAGLTLFTLASLACGMAQGQAMLVAARAVQGLGGAVVSAVALSLIMTLFTEPAERARAMGVYGFVCAGGGSIGVLLGGLLTSSLSWHWIFLVNLPIGALVYALCLPLLPASQGPTGHPRLDLAGAAAITASLMLAVYAVVNGNEAGWTSPQSLGLLALAVALLALFLRIEARVPAPLMPLSLFALRNVATANIVGVLWAAAMFAWFFISALYMQLVLGYTAMQVGLGFLPANIIMAAFSLGLSARLVMRFDIRAPLVCGLLVAALGLALFARAPVAGSFAVDVLPGMLLLGGQHFVHDGRRPGPGGAGQPGGGPQRQP
;
A
#
# COMPACT_ATOMS: atom_id res chain seq x y z
N MET A 1 13.03 -30.11 -8.23
CA MET A 1 13.65 -29.19 -7.26
C MET A 1 13.56 -27.79 -7.86
N PRO A 2 12.95 -26.78 -7.22
CA PRO A 2 12.98 -25.43 -7.73
C PRO A 2 14.43 -24.97 -7.69
N HIS A 3 14.95 -24.46 -8.81
CA HIS A 3 16.26 -23.81 -8.86
C HIS A 3 16.25 -22.68 -7.82
N THR A 4 16.94 -22.90 -6.70
CA THR A 4 17.19 -21.84 -5.73
C THR A 4 17.99 -20.76 -6.43
N LEU A 5 17.40 -19.60 -6.62
CA LEU A 5 18.14 -18.46 -7.15
C LEU A 5 19.34 -18.20 -6.23
N ASP A 6 20.49 -17.92 -6.83
CA ASP A 6 21.66 -17.44 -6.13
C ASP A 6 21.30 -16.25 -5.24
N GLU A 7 21.87 -16.14 -4.05
CA GLU A 7 21.57 -15.09 -3.06
C GLU A 7 21.62 -13.70 -3.70
N ARG A 8 22.64 -13.43 -4.51
CA ARG A 8 22.76 -12.16 -5.24
C ARG A 8 21.57 -11.88 -6.16
N LYS A 9 21.07 -12.89 -6.85
CA LYS A 9 19.90 -12.73 -7.74
C LYS A 9 18.64 -12.49 -6.95
N ARG A 10 18.45 -13.08 -5.77
CA ARG A 10 17.29 -12.84 -4.89
C ARG A 10 17.26 -11.38 -4.42
N TRP A 11 18.40 -10.83 -3.99
CA TRP A 11 18.49 -9.44 -3.56
C TRP A 11 18.29 -8.45 -4.72
N LEU A 12 18.81 -8.76 -5.92
CA LEU A 12 18.55 -7.97 -7.12
C LEU A 12 17.06 -8.01 -7.51
N ALA A 13 16.40 -9.16 -7.43
CA ALA A 13 14.97 -9.30 -7.67
C ALA A 13 14.16 -8.44 -6.67
N LEU A 14 14.54 -8.43 -5.37
CA LEU A 14 13.95 -7.55 -4.38
C LEU A 14 14.06 -6.09 -4.78
N MET A 15 15.23 -5.62 -5.20
CA MET A 15 15.43 -4.22 -5.61
C MET A 15 14.54 -3.85 -6.79
N VAL A 16 14.39 -4.74 -7.77
CA VAL A 16 13.52 -4.51 -8.94
C VAL A 16 12.03 -4.50 -8.55
N LEU A 17 11.60 -5.41 -7.68
CA LEU A 17 10.23 -5.41 -7.14
C LEU A 17 9.96 -4.14 -6.35
N CYS A 18 10.90 -3.73 -5.50
CA CYS A 18 10.81 -2.48 -4.74
C CYS A 18 10.79 -1.23 -5.64
N LEU A 19 11.51 -1.24 -6.77
CA LEU A 19 11.44 -0.15 -7.75
C LEU A 19 10.06 -0.06 -8.41
N GLY A 20 9.43 -1.20 -8.71
CA GLY A 20 8.04 -1.25 -9.18
C GLY A 20 7.05 -0.72 -8.15
N VAL A 21 7.23 -1.05 -6.88
CA VAL A 21 6.39 -0.52 -5.78
C VAL A 21 6.66 0.96 -5.56
N LEU A 22 7.92 1.40 -5.62
CA LEU A 22 8.29 2.82 -5.52
C LEU A 22 7.56 3.64 -6.58
N MET A 23 7.52 3.17 -7.84
CA MET A 23 6.79 3.83 -8.92
C MET A 23 5.32 4.06 -8.56
N ILE A 24 4.66 3.07 -7.94
CA ILE A 24 3.26 3.17 -7.51
C ILE A 24 3.11 4.18 -6.37
N VAL A 25 4.01 4.16 -5.38
CA VAL A 25 3.98 5.10 -4.26
C VAL A 25 4.27 6.53 -4.72
N LEU A 26 5.21 6.70 -5.64
CA LEU A 26 5.48 8.00 -6.26
C LEU A 26 4.23 8.53 -6.95
N ASP A 27 3.56 7.71 -7.77
CA ASP A 27 2.37 8.11 -8.52
C ASP A 27 1.22 8.59 -7.60
N THR A 28 1.04 7.97 -6.44
CA THR A 28 0.01 8.39 -5.49
C THR A 28 0.27 9.75 -4.85
N THR A 29 1.51 10.13 -4.69
CA THR A 29 1.92 11.36 -3.98
C THR A 29 2.24 12.51 -4.91
N ILE A 30 2.84 12.20 -6.06
CA ILE A 30 3.25 13.17 -7.08
C ILE A 30 2.05 13.95 -7.66
N VAL A 31 0.90 13.27 -7.81
CA VAL A 31 -0.32 13.86 -8.38
C VAL A 31 -0.87 15.00 -7.51
N ASN A 32 -0.75 14.88 -6.18
CA ASN A 32 -1.30 15.88 -5.25
C ASN A 32 -0.71 17.27 -5.46
N VAL A 33 0.57 17.34 -5.83
CA VAL A 33 1.27 18.62 -6.11
C VAL A 33 0.79 19.22 -7.42
N ALA A 34 0.41 18.40 -8.39
CA ALA A 34 0.00 18.83 -9.72
C ALA A 34 -1.51 19.17 -9.83
N LEU A 35 -2.32 18.86 -8.81
CA LEU A 35 -3.77 19.09 -8.85
C LEU A 35 -4.17 20.52 -9.25
N PRO A 36 -3.55 21.60 -8.73
CA PRO A 36 -3.88 22.95 -9.15
C PRO A 36 -3.63 23.19 -10.64
N SER A 37 -2.51 22.67 -11.18
CA SER A 37 -2.19 22.79 -12.61
C SER A 37 -3.14 21.98 -13.49
N ILE A 38 -3.50 20.76 -13.07
CA ILE A 38 -4.50 19.91 -13.75
C ILE A 38 -5.86 20.60 -13.77
N LYS A 39 -6.26 21.22 -12.63
CA LYS A 39 -7.51 21.96 -12.52
C LYS A 39 -7.57 23.11 -13.52
N ALA A 40 -6.51 23.91 -13.58
CA ALA A 40 -6.45 25.08 -14.45
C ALA A 40 -6.46 24.70 -15.94
N ASP A 41 -5.76 23.62 -16.31
CA ASP A 41 -5.59 23.18 -17.70
C ASP A 41 -6.83 22.47 -18.24
N LEU A 42 -7.41 21.53 -17.48
CA LEU A 42 -8.55 20.72 -17.91
C LEU A 42 -9.92 21.26 -17.44
N GLY A 43 -9.95 22.40 -16.75
CA GLY A 43 -11.18 23.06 -16.32
C GLY A 43 -11.98 22.31 -15.26
N PHE A 44 -11.30 21.56 -14.36
CA PHE A 44 -11.96 20.85 -13.27
C PHE A 44 -12.61 21.80 -12.26
N THR A 45 -13.80 21.44 -11.76
CA THR A 45 -14.36 22.01 -10.53
C THR A 45 -13.66 21.39 -9.31
N GLU A 46 -13.79 22.01 -8.12
CA GLU A 46 -13.26 21.41 -6.87
C GLU A 46 -13.83 20.01 -6.65
N ALA A 47 -15.11 19.83 -6.87
CA ALA A 47 -15.81 18.56 -6.69
C ALA A 47 -15.34 17.48 -7.69
N SER A 48 -15.14 17.83 -8.95
CA SER A 48 -14.68 16.86 -9.96
C SER A 48 -13.19 16.56 -9.87
N LEU A 49 -12.36 17.48 -9.36
CA LEU A 49 -10.91 17.33 -9.23
C LEU A 49 -10.52 16.18 -8.31
N VAL A 50 -11.28 15.98 -7.22
CA VAL A 50 -11.04 14.87 -6.26
C VAL A 50 -11.06 13.50 -6.95
N TRP A 51 -11.78 13.36 -8.06
CA TRP A 51 -11.84 12.10 -8.81
C TRP A 51 -10.52 11.73 -9.51
N VAL A 52 -9.63 12.67 -9.75
CA VAL A 52 -8.28 12.37 -10.27
C VAL A 52 -7.50 11.47 -9.30
N VAL A 53 -7.68 11.68 -7.99
CA VAL A 53 -7.07 10.84 -6.93
C VAL A 53 -7.96 9.66 -6.59
N ASN A 54 -9.25 9.90 -6.37
CA ASN A 54 -10.18 8.90 -5.85
C ASN A 54 -10.44 7.76 -6.83
N ALA A 55 -10.49 8.01 -8.14
CA ALA A 55 -10.67 6.95 -9.14
C ALA A 55 -9.53 5.93 -9.08
N TYR A 56 -8.29 6.40 -8.92
CA TYR A 56 -7.12 5.53 -8.73
C TYR A 56 -7.20 4.76 -7.40
N MET A 57 -7.41 5.48 -6.28
CA MET A 57 -7.44 4.86 -4.94
C MET A 57 -8.58 3.83 -4.81
N LEU A 58 -9.73 4.13 -5.39
CA LEU A 58 -10.89 3.25 -5.41
C LEU A 58 -10.57 1.93 -6.11
N THR A 59 -10.11 1.99 -7.36
CA THR A 59 -9.77 0.79 -8.10
C THR A 59 -8.57 0.06 -7.51
N PHE A 60 -7.55 0.79 -7.04
CA PHE A 60 -6.41 0.20 -6.33
C PHE A 60 -6.86 -0.63 -5.11
N GLY A 61 -7.66 -0.05 -4.23
CA GLY A 61 -8.14 -0.74 -3.02
C GLY A 61 -9.05 -1.92 -3.32
N CYS A 62 -10.00 -1.74 -4.23
CA CYS A 62 -10.98 -2.78 -4.57
C CYS A 62 -10.37 -4.00 -5.26
N PHE A 63 -9.34 -3.80 -6.09
CA PHE A 63 -8.72 -4.88 -6.86
C PHE A 63 -7.46 -5.48 -6.21
N LEU A 64 -7.03 -4.97 -5.05
CA LEU A 64 -5.82 -5.45 -4.37
C LEU A 64 -5.94 -6.94 -4.00
N LEU A 65 -7.08 -7.35 -3.43
CA LEU A 65 -7.34 -8.74 -3.06
C LEU A 65 -7.40 -9.66 -4.28
N LEU A 66 -8.11 -9.24 -5.32
CA LEU A 66 -8.21 -9.98 -6.57
C LEU A 66 -6.84 -10.08 -7.27
N GLY A 67 -6.07 -9.00 -7.28
CA GLY A 67 -4.71 -8.98 -7.85
C GLY A 67 -3.79 -10.02 -7.20
N GLY A 68 -3.82 -10.13 -5.88
CA GLY A 68 -3.08 -11.15 -5.14
C GLY A 68 -3.50 -12.56 -5.55
N ARG A 69 -4.80 -12.83 -5.59
CA ARG A 69 -5.33 -14.15 -5.97
C ARG A 69 -5.02 -14.51 -7.42
N LEU A 70 -5.11 -13.57 -8.35
CA LEU A 70 -4.69 -13.78 -9.74
C LEU A 70 -3.21 -14.13 -9.83
N GLY A 71 -2.36 -13.52 -9.03
CA GLY A 71 -0.93 -13.86 -8.93
C GLY A 71 -0.70 -15.31 -8.54
N ASP A 72 -1.45 -15.80 -7.55
CA ASP A 72 -1.36 -17.20 -7.09
C ASP A 72 -1.85 -18.21 -8.15
N LEU A 73 -2.89 -17.84 -8.91
CA LEU A 73 -3.53 -18.73 -9.89
C LEU A 73 -2.85 -18.75 -11.26
N LEU A 74 -2.49 -17.58 -11.77
CA LEU A 74 -1.96 -17.41 -13.13
C LEU A 74 -0.43 -17.32 -13.19
N GLY A 75 0.20 -17.30 -12.01
CA GLY A 75 1.64 -17.19 -11.84
C GLY A 75 2.08 -15.76 -11.53
N GLN A 76 2.80 -15.60 -10.42
CA GLN A 76 3.19 -14.32 -9.85
C GLN A 76 3.97 -13.43 -10.84
N ARG A 77 4.98 -14.01 -11.54
CA ARG A 77 5.77 -13.25 -12.52
C ARG A 77 4.91 -12.71 -13.66
N ARG A 78 4.00 -13.54 -14.21
CA ARG A 78 3.14 -13.12 -15.32
C ARG A 78 2.20 -12.00 -14.91
N MET A 79 1.59 -12.14 -13.73
CA MET A 79 0.68 -11.14 -13.20
C MET A 79 1.38 -9.84 -12.82
N PHE A 80 2.59 -9.91 -12.25
CA PHE A 80 3.40 -8.72 -11.98
C PHE A 80 3.68 -7.93 -13.27
N LEU A 81 4.16 -8.62 -14.32
CA LEU A 81 4.44 -8.00 -15.63
C LEU A 81 3.18 -7.46 -16.31
N ALA A 82 2.05 -8.18 -16.22
CA ALA A 82 0.77 -7.71 -16.77
C ALA A 82 0.26 -6.46 -16.03
N GLY A 83 0.29 -6.46 -14.70
CA GLY A 83 -0.06 -5.30 -13.89
C GLY A 83 0.84 -4.09 -14.15
N LEU A 84 2.15 -4.32 -14.26
CA LEU A 84 3.13 -3.28 -14.59
C LEU A 84 2.88 -2.67 -15.98
N THR A 85 2.61 -3.52 -16.98
CA THR A 85 2.27 -3.07 -18.33
C THR A 85 1.00 -2.25 -18.32
N LEU A 86 -0.05 -2.73 -17.65
CA LEU A 86 -1.33 -2.02 -17.52
C LEU A 86 -1.13 -0.65 -16.83
N PHE A 87 -0.38 -0.62 -15.73
CA PHE A 87 -0.06 0.62 -15.02
C PHE A 87 0.68 1.61 -15.92
N THR A 88 1.72 1.15 -16.63
CA THR A 88 2.56 1.99 -17.48
C THR A 88 1.78 2.54 -18.68
N LEU A 89 0.94 1.72 -19.32
CA LEU A 89 0.09 2.16 -20.44
C LEU A 89 -1.00 3.13 -19.97
N ALA A 90 -1.61 2.88 -18.82
CA ALA A 90 -2.57 3.81 -18.22
C ALA A 90 -1.88 5.14 -17.81
N SER A 91 -0.63 5.09 -17.33
CA SER A 91 0.17 6.27 -17.06
C SER A 91 0.45 7.10 -18.33
N LEU A 92 0.74 6.44 -19.46
CA LEU A 92 0.84 7.11 -20.75
C LEU A 92 -0.48 7.78 -21.11
N ALA A 93 -1.63 7.09 -20.94
CA ALA A 93 -2.94 7.67 -21.22
C ALA A 93 -3.24 8.87 -20.30
N CYS A 94 -2.86 8.83 -19.02
CA CYS A 94 -2.95 9.98 -18.12
C CYS A 94 -2.10 11.16 -18.60
N GLY A 95 -0.85 10.89 -19.01
CA GLY A 95 0.06 11.90 -19.53
C GLY A 95 -0.35 12.48 -20.90
N MET A 96 -1.24 11.83 -21.61
CA MET A 96 -1.81 12.31 -22.90
C MET A 96 -3.24 12.81 -22.76
N ALA A 97 -3.77 12.94 -21.54
CA ALA A 97 -5.16 13.30 -21.34
C ALA A 97 -5.46 14.73 -21.76
N GLN A 98 -6.47 14.89 -22.61
CA GLN A 98 -6.95 16.18 -23.14
C GLN A 98 -8.30 16.61 -22.52
N GLY A 99 -8.78 15.89 -21.53
CA GLY A 99 -10.05 16.20 -20.85
C GLY A 99 -10.27 15.40 -19.58
N GLN A 100 -11.20 15.88 -18.77
CA GLN A 100 -11.47 15.34 -17.43
C GLN A 100 -11.82 13.84 -17.45
N ALA A 101 -12.75 13.44 -18.32
CA ALA A 101 -13.21 12.05 -18.40
C ALA A 101 -12.08 11.08 -18.79
N MET A 102 -11.21 11.48 -19.72
CA MET A 102 -10.05 10.68 -20.14
C MET A 102 -9.08 10.50 -18.98
N LEU A 103 -8.74 11.58 -18.26
CA LEU A 103 -7.82 11.52 -17.12
C LEU A 103 -8.38 10.63 -16.01
N VAL A 104 -9.64 10.83 -15.60
CA VAL A 104 -10.26 10.04 -14.52
C VAL A 104 -10.38 8.57 -14.90
N ALA A 105 -10.78 8.24 -16.14
CA ALA A 105 -10.85 6.86 -16.61
C ALA A 105 -9.46 6.20 -16.65
N ALA A 106 -8.46 6.91 -17.16
CA ALA A 106 -7.08 6.41 -17.20
C ALA A 106 -6.53 6.19 -15.78
N ARG A 107 -6.86 7.07 -14.82
CA ARG A 107 -6.53 6.92 -13.39
C ARG A 107 -7.17 5.66 -12.78
N ALA A 108 -8.43 5.37 -13.12
CA ALA A 108 -9.09 4.14 -12.67
C ALA A 108 -8.39 2.88 -13.19
N VAL A 109 -8.00 2.86 -14.47
CA VAL A 109 -7.25 1.74 -15.06
C VAL A 109 -5.84 1.64 -14.46
N GLN A 110 -5.19 2.76 -14.19
CA GLN A 110 -3.88 2.81 -13.55
C GLN A 110 -3.93 2.23 -12.13
N GLY A 111 -4.96 2.55 -11.36
CA GLY A 111 -5.17 1.98 -10.02
C GLY A 111 -5.33 0.45 -10.04
N LEU A 112 -6.02 -0.10 -11.04
CA LEU A 112 -6.13 -1.55 -11.24
C LEU A 112 -4.74 -2.19 -11.48
N GLY A 113 -3.93 -1.60 -12.37
CA GLY A 113 -2.56 -2.06 -12.63
C GLY A 113 -1.70 -1.99 -11.36
N GLY A 114 -1.79 -0.89 -10.61
CA GLY A 114 -1.09 -0.68 -9.34
C GLY A 114 -1.46 -1.70 -8.27
N ALA A 115 -2.74 -2.04 -8.15
CA ALA A 115 -3.24 -3.07 -7.23
C ALA A 115 -2.60 -4.44 -7.50
N VAL A 116 -2.57 -4.86 -8.75
CA VAL A 116 -1.96 -6.14 -9.17
C VAL A 116 -0.45 -6.13 -8.86
N VAL A 117 0.27 -5.08 -9.25
CA VAL A 117 1.73 -4.97 -9.01
C VAL A 117 2.03 -5.03 -7.50
N SER A 118 1.32 -4.25 -6.67
CA SER A 118 1.56 -4.18 -5.23
C SER A 118 1.30 -5.51 -4.52
N ALA A 119 0.16 -6.15 -4.80
CA ALA A 119 -0.21 -7.43 -4.20
C ALA A 119 0.76 -8.54 -4.59
N VAL A 120 1.11 -8.62 -5.89
CA VAL A 120 2.00 -9.66 -6.40
C VAL A 120 3.45 -9.42 -6.01
N ALA A 121 3.91 -8.15 -5.94
CA ALA A 121 5.26 -7.83 -5.45
C ALA A 121 5.48 -8.35 -4.03
N LEU A 122 4.52 -8.10 -3.14
CA LEU A 122 4.58 -8.58 -1.76
C LEU A 122 4.61 -10.13 -1.71
N SER A 123 3.75 -10.80 -2.50
CA SER A 123 3.73 -12.26 -2.60
C SER A 123 5.05 -12.82 -3.12
N LEU A 124 5.66 -12.22 -4.14
CA LEU A 124 6.97 -12.58 -4.67
C LEU A 124 8.08 -12.43 -3.63
N ILE A 125 8.09 -11.33 -2.87
CA ILE A 125 9.06 -11.11 -1.79
C ILE A 125 8.95 -12.22 -0.74
N MET A 126 7.72 -12.56 -0.32
CA MET A 126 7.50 -13.64 0.65
C MET A 126 7.93 -15.02 0.13
N THR A 127 7.85 -15.25 -1.18
CA THR A 127 8.26 -16.50 -1.82
C THR A 127 9.78 -16.58 -2.01
N LEU A 128 10.43 -15.46 -2.33
CA LEU A 128 11.88 -15.39 -2.55
C LEU A 128 12.68 -15.48 -1.24
N PHE A 129 12.14 -14.98 -0.13
CA PHE A 129 12.80 -14.96 1.17
C PHE A 129 12.06 -15.83 2.17
N THR A 130 12.46 -17.10 2.25
CA THR A 130 11.82 -18.09 3.13
C THR A 130 12.39 -18.06 4.55
N GLU A 131 13.67 -17.73 4.70
CA GLU A 131 14.33 -17.63 6.00
C GLU A 131 13.84 -16.42 6.79
N PRO A 132 13.47 -16.57 8.08
CA PRO A 132 12.87 -15.48 8.87
C PRO A 132 13.75 -14.22 8.94
N ALA A 133 15.06 -14.36 9.08
CA ALA A 133 15.98 -13.22 9.19
C ALA A 133 16.13 -12.48 7.86
N GLU A 134 16.23 -13.21 6.74
CA GLU A 134 16.29 -12.61 5.39
C GLU A 134 14.96 -11.93 5.02
N ARG A 135 13.84 -12.58 5.35
CA ARG A 135 12.50 -12.02 5.14
C ARG A 135 12.30 -10.72 5.90
N ALA A 136 12.74 -10.65 7.16
CA ALA A 136 12.68 -9.44 7.94
C ALA A 136 13.47 -8.29 7.30
N ARG A 137 14.68 -8.58 6.78
CA ARG A 137 15.48 -7.58 6.05
C ARG A 137 14.82 -7.14 4.75
N ALA A 138 14.29 -8.09 3.96
CA ALA A 138 13.59 -7.79 2.72
C ALA A 138 12.35 -6.92 2.95
N MET A 139 11.56 -7.21 4.00
CA MET A 139 10.42 -6.40 4.40
C MET A 139 10.84 -5.02 4.91
N GLY A 140 11.99 -4.91 5.58
CA GLY A 140 12.57 -3.62 5.95
C GLY A 140 12.89 -2.74 4.74
N VAL A 141 13.49 -3.31 3.69
CA VAL A 141 13.74 -2.60 2.42
C VAL A 141 12.44 -2.19 1.75
N TYR A 142 11.45 -3.10 1.69
CA TYR A 142 10.11 -2.80 1.16
C TYR A 142 9.44 -1.66 1.93
N GLY A 143 9.45 -1.72 3.26
CA GLY A 143 8.89 -0.66 4.12
C GLY A 143 9.60 0.69 3.95
N PHE A 144 10.93 0.69 3.81
CA PHE A 144 11.71 1.90 3.50
C PHE A 144 11.27 2.54 2.18
N VAL A 145 11.05 1.73 1.14
CA VAL A 145 10.61 2.21 -0.17
C VAL A 145 9.19 2.79 -0.10
N CYS A 146 8.27 2.12 0.60
CA CYS A 146 6.91 2.61 0.79
C CYS A 146 6.90 3.94 1.55
N ALA A 147 7.72 4.08 2.58
CA ALA A 147 7.80 5.26 3.40
C ALA A 147 8.50 6.44 2.70
N GLY A 148 9.66 6.18 2.12
CA GLY A 148 10.48 7.20 1.46
C GLY A 148 9.89 7.70 0.14
N GLY A 149 9.17 6.82 -0.56
CA GLY A 149 8.55 7.13 -1.84
C GLY A 149 7.59 8.32 -1.78
N GLY A 150 6.88 8.48 -0.66
CA GLY A 150 5.96 9.59 -0.46
C GLY A 150 6.62 10.97 -0.58
N SER A 151 7.74 11.19 0.12
CA SER A 151 8.46 12.46 0.06
C SER A 151 9.15 12.69 -1.28
N ILE A 152 9.75 11.65 -1.83
CA ILE A 152 10.37 11.73 -3.16
C ILE A 152 9.31 12.12 -4.20
N GLY A 153 8.08 11.57 -4.09
CA GLY A 153 6.98 11.88 -4.99
C GLY A 153 6.56 13.35 -4.94
N VAL A 154 6.43 13.93 -3.74
CA VAL A 154 6.10 15.35 -3.59
C VAL A 154 7.19 16.25 -4.19
N LEU A 155 8.46 15.97 -3.90
CA LEU A 155 9.60 16.74 -4.44
C LEU A 155 9.68 16.63 -5.97
N LEU A 156 9.58 15.42 -6.49
CA LEU A 156 9.63 15.17 -7.93
C LEU A 156 8.41 15.77 -8.64
N GLY A 157 7.23 15.72 -8.01
CA GLY A 157 6.01 16.34 -8.51
C GLY A 157 6.13 17.85 -8.64
N GLY A 158 6.66 18.50 -7.61
CA GLY A 158 6.95 19.94 -7.64
C GLY A 158 7.93 20.28 -8.76
N LEU A 159 9.03 19.55 -8.87
CA LEU A 159 10.05 19.77 -9.91
C LEU A 159 9.49 19.58 -11.32
N LEU A 160 8.83 18.45 -11.60
CA LEU A 160 8.30 18.14 -12.93
C LEU A 160 7.19 19.11 -13.34
N THR A 161 6.28 19.44 -12.42
CA THR A 161 5.16 20.33 -12.71
C THR A 161 5.64 21.76 -12.95
N SER A 162 6.62 22.24 -12.19
CA SER A 162 7.14 23.61 -12.33
C SER A 162 8.09 23.79 -13.51
N SER A 163 8.91 22.77 -13.84
CA SER A 163 9.94 22.88 -14.87
C SER A 163 9.48 22.46 -16.27
N LEU A 164 8.48 21.58 -16.34
CA LEU A 164 7.97 21.03 -17.60
C LEU A 164 6.44 21.25 -17.70
N SER A 165 5.65 20.30 -17.24
CA SER A 165 4.19 20.39 -17.16
C SER A 165 3.66 19.25 -16.27
N TRP A 166 2.39 19.35 -15.83
CA TRP A 166 1.75 18.29 -15.04
C TRP A 166 1.71 16.93 -15.75
N HIS A 167 1.69 16.88 -17.07
CA HIS A 167 1.70 15.63 -17.85
C HIS A 167 2.91 14.75 -17.50
N TRP A 168 4.07 15.36 -17.20
CA TRP A 168 5.31 14.64 -16.91
C TRP A 168 5.29 13.85 -15.59
N ILE A 169 4.37 14.19 -14.66
CA ILE A 169 4.22 13.39 -13.44
C ILE A 169 3.75 11.96 -13.75
N PHE A 170 3.01 11.79 -14.85
CA PHE A 170 2.58 10.48 -15.32
C PHE A 170 3.62 9.88 -16.29
N LEU A 171 4.16 10.66 -17.20
CA LEU A 171 5.11 10.18 -18.22
C LEU A 171 6.42 9.67 -17.59
N VAL A 172 6.82 10.13 -16.42
CA VAL A 172 8.00 9.63 -15.69
C VAL A 172 7.89 8.14 -15.34
N ASN A 173 6.69 7.61 -15.24
CA ASN A 173 6.45 6.19 -14.99
C ASN A 173 6.82 5.29 -16.19
N LEU A 174 6.87 5.82 -17.41
CA LEU A 174 7.17 5.04 -18.62
C LEU A 174 8.60 4.49 -18.60
N PRO A 175 9.66 5.32 -18.47
CA PRO A 175 11.03 4.80 -18.43
C PRO A 175 11.26 3.90 -17.19
N ILE A 176 10.65 4.21 -16.06
CA ILE A 176 10.76 3.37 -14.84
C ILE A 176 10.09 2.02 -15.10
N GLY A 177 8.86 2.01 -15.61
CA GLY A 177 8.13 0.79 -15.92
C GLY A 177 8.84 -0.09 -16.96
N ALA A 178 9.38 0.52 -18.02
CA ALA A 178 10.17 -0.19 -19.03
C ALA A 178 11.44 -0.82 -18.42
N LEU A 179 12.15 -0.09 -17.57
CA LEU A 179 13.34 -0.60 -16.86
C LEU A 179 12.98 -1.78 -15.95
N VAL A 180 11.95 -1.62 -15.10
CA VAL A 180 11.47 -2.69 -14.21
C VAL A 180 11.05 -3.91 -15.01
N TYR A 181 10.31 -3.72 -16.10
CA TYR A 181 9.88 -4.80 -16.98
C TYR A 181 11.08 -5.57 -17.54
N ALA A 182 12.05 -4.87 -18.13
CA ALA A 182 13.27 -5.47 -18.70
C ALA A 182 14.08 -6.24 -17.67
N LEU A 183 14.24 -5.68 -16.44
CA LEU A 183 14.98 -6.33 -15.36
C LEU A 183 14.25 -7.52 -14.75
N CYS A 184 12.91 -7.53 -14.75
CA CYS A 184 12.13 -8.68 -14.27
C CYS A 184 12.28 -9.93 -15.15
N LEU A 185 12.52 -9.76 -16.44
CA LEU A 185 12.61 -10.90 -17.36
C LEU A 185 13.72 -11.90 -16.99
N PRO A 186 14.97 -11.49 -16.70
CA PRO A 186 16.03 -12.41 -16.29
C PRO A 186 16.03 -12.73 -14.79
N LEU A 187 15.47 -11.87 -13.93
CA LEU A 187 15.65 -11.99 -12.48
C LEU A 187 14.52 -12.76 -11.80
N LEU A 188 13.28 -12.66 -12.30
CA LEU A 188 12.16 -13.37 -11.69
C LEU A 188 12.02 -14.77 -12.30
N PRO A 189 11.94 -15.81 -11.45
CA PRO A 189 11.72 -17.17 -11.94
C PRO A 189 10.38 -17.27 -12.66
N ALA A 190 10.32 -18.03 -13.73
CA ALA A 190 9.07 -18.38 -14.38
C ALA A 190 8.23 -19.19 -13.39
N SER A 191 7.29 -18.57 -12.71
CA SER A 191 6.37 -19.28 -11.83
C SER A 191 5.38 -20.03 -12.71
N GLN A 192 5.42 -21.35 -12.63
CA GLN A 192 4.31 -22.17 -13.12
C GLN A 192 3.19 -22.02 -12.08
N GLY A 193 2.01 -21.62 -12.52
CA GLY A 193 0.82 -21.68 -11.68
C GLY A 193 0.60 -23.12 -11.17
N PRO A 194 -0.23 -23.32 -10.15
CA PRO A 194 -0.51 -24.67 -9.63
C PRO A 194 -0.90 -25.61 -10.77
N THR A 195 -0.36 -26.83 -10.74
CA THR A 195 -0.76 -27.92 -11.65
C THR A 195 -2.16 -28.39 -11.28
N GLY A 196 -3.18 -27.75 -11.80
CA GLY A 196 -4.59 -28.00 -11.56
C GLY A 196 -5.42 -26.84 -12.13
N HIS A 197 -6.72 -27.06 -12.33
CA HIS A 197 -7.62 -25.97 -12.72
C HIS A 197 -8.11 -25.22 -11.45
N PRO A 198 -7.35 -24.24 -10.93
CA PRO A 198 -7.82 -23.49 -9.79
C PRO A 198 -9.02 -22.65 -10.24
N ARG A 199 -10.17 -22.93 -9.63
CA ARG A 199 -11.38 -22.14 -9.88
C ARG A 199 -11.24 -20.79 -9.19
N LEU A 200 -11.37 -19.72 -9.97
CA LEU A 200 -11.47 -18.37 -9.45
C LEU A 200 -12.88 -18.18 -8.90
N ASP A 201 -12.99 -17.72 -7.66
CA ASP A 201 -14.29 -17.26 -7.14
C ASP A 201 -14.61 -15.87 -7.72
N LEU A 202 -15.12 -15.87 -8.97
CA LEU A 202 -15.53 -14.64 -9.64
C LEU A 202 -16.72 -13.97 -8.93
N ALA A 203 -17.59 -14.74 -8.31
CA ALA A 203 -18.75 -14.21 -7.62
C ALA A 203 -18.33 -13.49 -6.32
N GLY A 204 -17.45 -14.09 -5.53
CA GLY A 204 -16.87 -13.43 -4.36
C GLY A 204 -16.06 -12.20 -4.73
N ALA A 205 -15.21 -12.29 -5.77
CA ALA A 205 -14.44 -11.15 -6.27
C ALA A 205 -15.34 -9.99 -6.72
N ALA A 206 -16.39 -10.27 -7.47
CA ALA A 206 -17.33 -9.24 -7.92
C ALA A 206 -18.10 -8.63 -6.74
N ALA A 207 -18.56 -9.45 -5.78
CA ALA A 207 -19.31 -8.99 -4.62
C ALA A 207 -18.47 -8.07 -3.71
N ILE A 208 -17.23 -8.45 -3.38
CA ILE A 208 -16.36 -7.62 -2.54
C ILE A 208 -15.94 -6.34 -3.26
N THR A 209 -15.57 -6.44 -4.55
CA THR A 209 -15.20 -5.26 -5.35
C THR A 209 -16.35 -4.28 -5.44
N ALA A 210 -17.57 -4.73 -5.79
CA ALA A 210 -18.74 -3.88 -5.85
C ALA A 210 -19.10 -3.27 -4.48
N SER A 211 -19.01 -4.06 -3.41
CA SER A 211 -19.24 -3.59 -2.04
C SER A 211 -18.29 -2.44 -1.67
N LEU A 212 -16.99 -2.61 -1.89
CA LEU A 212 -15.99 -1.60 -1.58
C LEU A 212 -16.15 -0.36 -2.47
N MET A 213 -16.43 -0.54 -3.77
CA MET A 213 -16.68 0.58 -4.69
C MET A 213 -17.86 1.42 -4.25
N LEU A 214 -18.98 0.79 -3.90
CA LEU A 214 -20.18 1.50 -3.43
C LEU A 214 -19.95 2.18 -2.08
N ALA A 215 -19.26 1.53 -1.14
CA ALA A 215 -18.95 2.11 0.15
C ALA A 215 -18.08 3.37 0.01
N VAL A 216 -16.98 3.28 -0.76
CA VAL A 216 -16.09 4.43 -0.99
C VAL A 216 -16.80 5.53 -1.78
N TYR A 217 -17.58 5.18 -2.81
CA TYR A 217 -18.36 6.15 -3.57
C TYR A 217 -19.36 6.90 -2.67
N ALA A 218 -20.08 6.18 -1.81
CA ALA A 218 -21.02 6.78 -0.86
C ALA A 218 -20.32 7.73 0.14
N VAL A 219 -19.13 7.34 0.62
CA VAL A 219 -18.34 8.17 1.55
C VAL A 219 -17.82 9.43 0.86
N VAL A 220 -17.25 9.31 -0.34
CA VAL A 220 -16.70 10.45 -1.09
C VAL A 220 -17.79 11.47 -1.44
N ASN A 221 -18.97 10.99 -1.88
CA ASN A 221 -20.07 11.87 -2.24
C ASN A 221 -20.99 12.26 -1.08
N GLY A 222 -20.74 11.73 0.13
CA GLY A 222 -21.62 11.95 1.29
C GLY A 222 -21.76 13.41 1.70
N ASN A 223 -20.74 14.24 1.48
CA ASN A 223 -20.80 15.68 1.78
C ASN A 223 -21.65 16.45 0.77
N GLU A 224 -21.67 16.06 -0.50
CA GLU A 224 -22.48 16.72 -1.54
C GLU A 224 -23.93 16.22 -1.55
N ALA A 225 -24.11 14.90 -1.49
CA ALA A 225 -25.42 14.27 -1.50
C ALA A 225 -26.17 14.36 -0.15
N GLY A 226 -25.45 14.68 0.93
CA GLY A 226 -25.95 14.62 2.30
C GLY A 226 -25.82 13.21 2.91
N TRP A 227 -25.22 13.10 4.10
CA TRP A 227 -24.97 11.83 4.80
C TRP A 227 -26.25 11.07 5.16
N THR A 228 -27.35 11.77 5.38
CA THR A 228 -28.67 11.21 5.73
C THR A 228 -29.60 11.09 4.52
N SER A 229 -29.14 11.41 3.31
CA SER A 229 -29.95 11.32 2.10
C SER A 229 -30.30 9.85 1.79
N PRO A 230 -31.49 9.60 1.20
CA PRO A 230 -31.85 8.24 0.76
C PRO A 230 -30.82 7.62 -0.18
N GLN A 231 -30.14 8.43 -1.00
CA GLN A 231 -29.08 8.00 -1.89
C GLN A 231 -27.87 7.48 -1.11
N SER A 232 -27.32 8.25 -0.17
CA SER A 232 -26.14 7.86 0.61
C SER A 232 -26.43 6.64 1.48
N LEU A 233 -27.58 6.63 2.17
CA LEU A 233 -28.00 5.50 3.00
C LEU A 233 -28.29 4.25 2.16
N GLY A 234 -28.90 4.40 1.00
CA GLY A 234 -29.17 3.29 0.07
C GLY A 234 -27.89 2.66 -0.47
N LEU A 235 -26.89 3.48 -0.86
CA LEU A 235 -25.59 3.01 -1.32
C LEU A 235 -24.82 2.28 -0.21
N LEU A 236 -24.81 2.82 1.01
CA LEU A 236 -24.18 2.17 2.16
C LEU A 236 -24.88 0.86 2.53
N ALA A 237 -26.21 0.84 2.54
CA ALA A 237 -26.98 -0.38 2.79
C ALA A 237 -26.71 -1.46 1.73
N LEU A 238 -26.62 -1.09 0.45
CA LEU A 238 -26.27 -1.99 -0.63
C LEU A 238 -24.83 -2.49 -0.50
N ALA A 239 -23.90 -1.62 -0.15
CA ALA A 239 -22.51 -2.02 0.12
C ALA A 239 -22.43 -3.05 1.25
N VAL A 240 -23.13 -2.84 2.35
CA VAL A 240 -23.21 -3.79 3.47
C VAL A 240 -23.88 -5.11 3.05
N ALA A 241 -24.95 -5.05 2.25
CA ALA A 241 -25.61 -6.25 1.72
C ALA A 241 -24.68 -7.08 0.82
N LEU A 242 -23.89 -6.40 -0.05
CA LEU A 242 -22.89 -7.08 -0.91
C LEU A 242 -21.71 -7.63 -0.09
N LEU A 243 -21.30 -6.96 0.99
CA LEU A 243 -20.31 -7.51 1.91
C LEU A 243 -20.83 -8.77 2.60
N ALA A 244 -22.07 -8.75 3.07
CA ALA A 244 -22.70 -9.93 3.66
C ALA A 244 -22.85 -11.08 2.65
N LEU A 245 -23.17 -10.77 1.39
CA LEU A 245 -23.20 -11.73 0.29
C LEU A 245 -21.79 -12.31 0.04
N PHE A 246 -20.75 -11.47 -0.03
CA PHE A 246 -19.36 -11.91 -0.15
C PHE A 246 -18.99 -12.90 0.96
N LEU A 247 -19.25 -12.54 2.22
CA LEU A 247 -18.94 -13.42 3.37
C LEU A 247 -19.70 -14.75 3.30
N ARG A 248 -20.94 -14.76 2.79
CA ARG A 248 -21.71 -16.01 2.56
C ARG A 248 -21.11 -16.85 1.44
N ILE A 249 -20.64 -16.23 0.37
CA ILE A 249 -19.98 -16.93 -0.75
C ILE A 249 -18.68 -17.55 -0.23
N GLU A 250 -17.80 -16.76 0.41
CA GLU A 250 -16.52 -17.21 0.99
C GLU A 250 -16.67 -18.39 1.96
N ALA A 251 -17.76 -18.41 2.75
CA ALA A 251 -18.04 -19.49 3.68
C ALA A 251 -18.45 -20.80 3.01
N ARG A 252 -18.81 -20.80 1.71
CA ARG A 252 -19.38 -21.96 1.00
C ARG A 252 -18.51 -22.46 -0.16
N VAL A 253 -17.66 -21.60 -0.71
CA VAL A 253 -16.83 -21.94 -1.88
C VAL A 253 -15.64 -22.80 -1.44
N PRO A 254 -15.31 -23.88 -2.19
CA PRO A 254 -14.18 -24.77 -1.85
C PRO A 254 -12.80 -24.09 -1.94
N ALA A 255 -12.67 -23.04 -2.78
CA ALA A 255 -11.44 -22.28 -2.99
C ALA A 255 -11.70 -20.79 -2.78
N PRO A 256 -11.88 -20.34 -1.53
CA PRO A 256 -12.20 -18.95 -1.22
C PRO A 256 -11.05 -18.00 -1.59
N LEU A 257 -11.37 -16.73 -1.90
CA LEU A 257 -10.39 -15.66 -2.09
C LEU A 257 -9.62 -15.40 -0.78
N MET A 258 -10.34 -15.46 0.34
CA MET A 258 -9.81 -15.21 1.68
C MET A 258 -10.42 -16.22 2.67
N PRO A 259 -9.65 -17.22 3.11
CA PRO A 259 -10.17 -18.18 4.09
C PRO A 259 -10.61 -17.50 5.39
N LEU A 260 -11.91 -17.49 5.67
CA LEU A 260 -12.48 -16.82 6.85
C LEU A 260 -11.97 -17.42 8.17
N SER A 261 -11.50 -18.67 8.14
CA SER A 261 -10.86 -19.35 9.28
C SER A 261 -9.62 -18.60 9.81
N LEU A 262 -8.95 -17.81 8.96
CA LEU A 262 -7.82 -17.00 9.39
C LEU A 262 -8.22 -15.95 10.45
N PHE A 263 -9.43 -15.42 10.37
CA PHE A 263 -9.94 -14.44 11.36
C PHE A 263 -10.38 -15.09 12.67
N ALA A 264 -10.56 -16.41 12.71
CA ALA A 264 -10.73 -17.14 13.95
C ALA A 264 -9.43 -17.18 14.79
N LEU A 265 -8.28 -16.99 14.16
CA LEU A 265 -7.01 -16.87 14.84
C LEU A 265 -6.90 -15.49 15.51
N ARG A 266 -6.96 -15.46 16.84
CA ARG A 266 -6.97 -14.21 17.64
C ARG A 266 -5.83 -13.26 17.25
N ASN A 267 -4.63 -13.78 17.01
CA ASN A 267 -3.48 -12.96 16.63
C ASN A 267 -3.66 -12.30 15.26
N VAL A 268 -4.26 -13.01 14.29
CA VAL A 268 -4.53 -12.51 12.95
C VAL A 268 -5.61 -11.43 13.00
N ALA A 269 -6.73 -11.70 13.69
CA ALA A 269 -7.82 -10.74 13.85
C ALA A 269 -7.33 -9.45 14.54
N THR A 270 -6.60 -9.59 15.65
CA THR A 270 -6.05 -8.43 16.38
C THR A 270 -5.08 -7.64 15.51
N ALA A 271 -4.17 -8.31 14.80
CA ALA A 271 -3.21 -7.64 13.91
C ALA A 271 -3.90 -6.85 12.78
N ASN A 272 -4.96 -7.42 12.20
CA ASN A 272 -5.75 -6.71 11.16
C ASN A 272 -6.48 -5.49 11.73
N ILE A 273 -7.14 -5.62 12.89
CA ILE A 273 -7.83 -4.48 13.53
C ILE A 273 -6.83 -3.36 13.84
N VAL A 274 -5.71 -3.70 14.48
CA VAL A 274 -4.64 -2.72 14.80
C VAL A 274 -4.09 -2.09 13.51
N GLY A 275 -3.87 -2.89 12.46
CA GLY A 275 -3.39 -2.42 11.17
C GLY A 275 -4.34 -1.42 10.50
N VAL A 276 -5.64 -1.71 10.49
CA VAL A 276 -6.67 -0.81 9.94
C VAL A 276 -6.74 0.51 10.71
N LEU A 277 -6.79 0.45 12.04
CA LEU A 277 -6.84 1.65 12.89
C LEU A 277 -5.57 2.50 12.75
N TRP A 278 -4.42 1.84 12.72
CA TRP A 278 -3.15 2.50 12.50
C TRP A 278 -3.08 3.18 11.12
N ALA A 279 -3.46 2.46 10.05
CA ALA A 279 -3.46 3.02 8.71
C ALA A 279 -4.39 4.23 8.60
N ALA A 280 -5.61 4.13 9.15
CA ALA A 280 -6.57 5.25 9.18
C ALA A 280 -5.99 6.48 9.88
N ALA A 281 -5.36 6.29 11.06
CA ALA A 281 -4.74 7.38 11.82
C ALA A 281 -3.57 8.01 11.04
N MET A 282 -2.74 7.20 10.37
CA MET A 282 -1.59 7.67 9.60
C MET A 282 -1.98 8.45 8.35
N PHE A 283 -2.93 7.94 7.58
CA PHE A 283 -3.41 8.66 6.41
C PHE A 283 -4.08 9.98 6.79
N ALA A 284 -4.91 9.98 7.84
CA ALA A 284 -5.53 11.20 8.35
C ALA A 284 -4.47 12.22 8.81
N TRP A 285 -3.48 11.78 9.59
CA TRP A 285 -2.39 12.65 10.05
C TRP A 285 -1.58 13.23 8.89
N PHE A 286 -1.17 12.39 7.94
CA PHE A 286 -0.38 12.83 6.78
C PHE A 286 -1.13 13.89 5.97
N PHE A 287 -2.42 13.66 5.72
CA PHE A 287 -3.28 14.58 4.99
C PHE A 287 -3.49 15.91 5.74
N ILE A 288 -3.87 15.83 7.03
CA ILE A 288 -4.14 17.02 7.85
C ILE A 288 -2.85 17.84 8.07
N SER A 289 -1.70 17.18 8.29
CA SER A 289 -0.42 17.87 8.43
C SER A 289 -0.01 18.61 7.16
N ALA A 290 -0.22 17.99 5.99
CA ALA A 290 0.04 18.65 4.71
C ALA A 290 -0.87 19.85 4.51
N LEU A 291 -2.16 19.74 4.80
CA LEU A 291 -3.12 20.85 4.73
C LEU A 291 -2.76 21.97 5.72
N TYR A 292 -2.41 21.63 6.96
CA TYR A 292 -2.00 22.62 7.96
C TYR A 292 -0.78 23.41 7.50
N MET A 293 0.25 22.73 7.00
CA MET A 293 1.44 23.40 6.46
C MET A 293 1.11 24.31 5.27
N GLN A 294 0.20 23.90 4.38
CA GLN A 294 -0.19 24.69 3.20
C GLN A 294 -1.12 25.86 3.56
N LEU A 295 -2.20 25.60 4.29
CA LEU A 295 -3.27 26.55 4.51
C LEU A 295 -2.99 27.48 5.71
N VAL A 296 -2.35 26.98 6.76
CA VAL A 296 -2.09 27.74 7.98
C VAL A 296 -0.69 28.35 7.98
N LEU A 297 0.34 27.56 7.63
CA LEU A 297 1.73 28.06 7.61
C LEU A 297 2.11 28.72 6.27
N GLY A 298 1.26 28.63 5.23
CA GLY A 298 1.52 29.22 3.92
C GLY A 298 2.65 28.56 3.13
N TYR A 299 2.99 27.29 3.44
CA TYR A 299 4.08 26.57 2.81
C TYR A 299 3.73 26.19 1.36
N THR A 300 4.71 26.33 0.47
CA THR A 300 4.62 25.76 -0.87
C THR A 300 4.66 24.23 -0.80
N ALA A 301 4.17 23.56 -1.85
CA ALA A 301 4.21 22.10 -1.94
C ALA A 301 5.64 21.53 -1.75
N MET A 302 6.66 22.22 -2.28
CA MET A 302 8.06 21.86 -2.08
C MET A 302 8.48 21.94 -0.60
N GLN A 303 8.09 22.99 0.10
CA GLN A 303 8.37 23.16 1.54
C GLN A 303 7.64 22.11 2.39
N VAL A 304 6.42 21.72 2.01
CA VAL A 304 5.71 20.63 2.66
C VAL A 304 6.45 19.31 2.49
N GLY A 305 6.90 18.99 1.27
CA GLY A 305 7.71 17.80 1.00
C GLY A 305 9.00 17.77 1.83
N LEU A 306 9.72 18.90 1.91
CA LEU A 306 10.89 19.05 2.76
C LEU A 306 10.55 18.92 4.25
N GLY A 307 9.38 19.43 4.67
CA GLY A 307 8.88 19.31 6.04
C GLY A 307 8.67 17.87 6.49
N PHE A 308 8.31 16.94 5.60
CA PHE A 308 8.20 15.51 5.92
C PHE A 308 9.53 14.76 5.97
N LEU A 309 10.65 15.33 5.46
CA LEU A 309 11.94 14.64 5.45
C LEU A 309 12.41 14.17 6.84
N PRO A 310 12.32 14.94 7.94
CA PRO A 310 12.73 14.47 9.25
C PRO A 310 11.99 13.21 9.70
N ALA A 311 10.66 13.15 9.52
CA ALA A 311 9.87 11.96 9.83
C ALA A 311 10.28 10.76 8.99
N ASN A 312 10.51 10.96 7.69
CA ASN A 312 10.90 9.89 6.77
C ASN A 312 12.31 9.37 7.03
N ILE A 313 13.26 10.22 7.46
CA ILE A 313 14.61 9.79 7.87
C ILE A 313 14.52 8.87 9.09
N ILE A 314 13.72 9.25 10.09
CA ILE A 314 13.49 8.40 11.27
C ILE A 314 12.84 7.09 10.87
N MET A 315 11.77 7.14 10.06
CA MET A 315 11.08 5.97 9.53
C MET A 315 12.03 5.05 8.77
N ALA A 316 12.93 5.61 7.96
CA ALA A 316 13.97 4.88 7.25
C ALA A 316 14.93 4.17 8.22
N ALA A 317 15.41 4.85 9.25
CA ALA A 317 16.32 4.28 10.25
C ALA A 317 15.68 3.11 10.99
N PHE A 318 14.40 3.22 11.35
CA PHE A 318 13.65 2.10 11.95
C PHE A 318 13.45 0.94 10.96
N SER A 319 13.05 1.21 9.73
CA SER A 319 12.83 0.20 8.70
C SER A 319 14.10 -0.56 8.32
N LEU A 320 15.26 0.11 8.27
CA LEU A 320 16.54 -0.49 7.87
C LEU A 320 17.22 -1.37 8.93
N GLY A 321 16.62 -1.59 10.09
CA GLY A 321 17.11 -2.60 11.02
C GLY A 321 16.98 -2.29 12.51
N LEU A 322 16.64 -1.08 12.91
CA LEU A 322 16.43 -0.76 14.32
C LEU A 322 15.20 -1.49 14.86
N SER A 323 14.12 -1.55 14.08
CA SER A 323 12.89 -2.29 14.39
C SER A 323 13.19 -3.78 14.60
N ALA A 324 13.92 -4.43 13.69
CA ALA A 324 14.28 -5.83 13.80
C ALA A 324 15.11 -6.12 15.08
N ARG A 325 16.07 -5.26 15.41
CA ARG A 325 16.89 -5.41 16.64
C ARG A 325 16.05 -5.30 17.91
N LEU A 326 15.09 -4.37 17.93
CA LEU A 326 14.21 -4.17 19.10
C LEU A 326 13.26 -5.35 19.30
N VAL A 327 12.66 -5.85 18.23
CA VAL A 327 11.79 -7.04 18.27
C VAL A 327 12.56 -8.28 18.73
N MET A 328 13.78 -8.47 18.25
CA MET A 328 14.63 -9.59 18.71
C MET A 328 15.01 -9.50 20.19
N ARG A 329 15.13 -8.27 20.73
CA ARG A 329 15.56 -8.05 22.13
C ARG A 329 14.40 -8.07 23.13
N PHE A 330 13.24 -7.52 22.78
CA PHE A 330 12.14 -7.23 23.71
C PHE A 330 10.84 -8.00 23.40
N ASP A 331 10.87 -8.96 22.46
CA ASP A 331 9.67 -9.57 21.90
C ASP A 331 8.81 -8.54 21.13
N ILE A 332 7.84 -9.04 20.35
CA ILE A 332 7.02 -8.20 19.47
C ILE A 332 6.03 -7.30 20.22
N ARG A 333 5.54 -7.75 21.39
CA ARG A 333 4.46 -7.04 22.11
C ARG A 333 4.92 -5.70 22.66
N ALA A 334 6.09 -5.66 23.28
CA ALA A 334 6.57 -4.44 23.92
C ALA A 334 6.88 -3.33 22.90
N PRO A 335 7.67 -3.57 21.83
CA PRO A 335 7.85 -2.58 20.77
C PRO A 335 6.55 -2.11 20.13
N LEU A 336 5.59 -3.03 19.86
CA LEU A 336 4.29 -2.70 19.28
C LEU A 336 3.51 -1.72 20.15
N VAL A 337 3.38 -2.02 21.44
CA VAL A 337 2.65 -1.14 22.39
C VAL A 337 3.37 0.20 22.52
N CYS A 338 4.69 0.20 22.67
CA CYS A 338 5.47 1.44 22.75
C CYS A 338 5.32 2.28 21.48
N GLY A 339 5.39 1.66 20.29
CA GLY A 339 5.20 2.36 19.01
C GLY A 339 3.82 3.00 18.90
N LEU A 340 2.76 2.29 19.28
CA LEU A 340 1.40 2.84 19.27
C LEU A 340 1.20 3.98 20.28
N LEU A 341 1.82 3.89 21.47
CA LEU A 341 1.78 4.96 22.48
C LEU A 341 2.54 6.20 21.99
N VAL A 342 3.71 6.02 21.38
CA VAL A 342 4.48 7.11 20.76
C VAL A 342 3.70 7.75 19.63
N ALA A 343 3.01 6.97 18.81
CA ALA A 343 2.13 7.48 17.77
C ALA A 343 0.97 8.30 18.34
N ALA A 344 0.29 7.77 19.37
CA ALA A 344 -0.80 8.47 20.05
C ALA A 344 -0.33 9.79 20.65
N LEU A 345 0.86 9.83 21.26
CA LEU A 345 1.47 11.05 21.78
C LEU A 345 1.78 12.04 20.65
N GLY A 346 2.34 11.57 19.55
CA GLY A 346 2.62 12.42 18.37
C GLY A 346 1.36 13.06 17.80
N LEU A 347 0.28 12.29 17.68
CA LEU A 347 -1.04 12.80 17.25
C LEU A 347 -1.62 13.80 18.26
N ALA A 348 -1.52 13.52 19.56
CA ALA A 348 -1.99 14.42 20.61
C ALA A 348 -1.23 15.75 20.64
N LEU A 349 0.08 15.72 20.40
CA LEU A 349 0.87 16.95 20.27
C LEU A 349 0.45 17.75 19.04
N PHE A 350 0.27 17.10 17.90
CA PHE A 350 -0.17 17.76 16.68
C PHE A 350 -1.60 18.33 16.80
N ALA A 351 -2.50 17.66 17.53
CA ALA A 351 -3.85 18.13 17.78
C ALA A 351 -3.92 19.46 18.57
N ARG A 352 -2.81 19.87 19.19
CA ARG A 352 -2.72 21.14 19.92
C ARG A 352 -2.17 22.30 19.08
N ALA A 353 -1.86 22.05 17.79
CA ALA A 353 -1.29 23.05 16.89
C ALA A 353 -2.27 24.25 16.73
N PRO A 354 -1.82 25.49 17.05
CA PRO A 354 -2.67 26.67 16.98
C PRO A 354 -2.78 27.21 15.56
N VAL A 355 -3.75 28.09 15.31
CA VAL A 355 -3.92 28.79 14.02
C VAL A 355 -2.69 29.68 13.68
N ALA A 356 -2.02 30.25 14.68
CA ALA A 356 -0.79 31.02 14.52
C ALA A 356 0.44 30.20 14.93
N GLY A 357 0.54 28.96 14.47
CA GLY A 357 1.60 28.03 14.85
C GLY A 357 2.89 28.19 14.05
N SER A 358 3.91 27.43 14.45
CA SER A 358 5.18 27.32 13.76
C SER A 358 5.53 25.87 13.47
N PHE A 359 6.22 25.61 12.34
CA PHE A 359 6.63 24.25 11.97
C PHE A 359 7.47 23.58 13.07
N ALA A 360 8.46 24.31 13.60
CA ALA A 360 9.44 23.74 14.54
C ALA A 360 8.84 23.33 15.89
N VAL A 361 7.80 24.05 16.37
CA VAL A 361 7.21 23.82 17.69
C VAL A 361 5.97 22.95 17.61
N ASP A 362 5.12 23.16 16.60
CA ASP A 362 3.78 22.58 16.57
C ASP A 362 3.67 21.35 15.66
N VAL A 363 4.51 21.27 14.60
CA VAL A 363 4.44 20.19 13.61
C VAL A 363 5.59 19.19 13.79
N LEU A 364 6.82 19.67 13.86
CA LEU A 364 8.03 18.84 13.87
C LEU A 364 8.07 17.83 15.02
N PRO A 365 7.77 18.18 16.30
CA PRO A 365 7.82 17.19 17.39
C PRO A 365 6.85 16.03 17.19
N GLY A 366 5.62 16.32 16.73
CA GLY A 366 4.64 15.29 16.36
C GLY A 366 5.15 14.38 15.24
N MET A 367 5.75 14.98 14.19
CA MET A 367 6.33 14.25 13.06
C MET A 367 7.47 13.33 13.45
N LEU A 368 8.38 13.76 14.34
CA LEU A 368 9.50 12.94 14.82
C LEU A 368 9.01 11.72 15.58
N LEU A 369 8.00 11.89 16.45
CA LEU A 369 7.38 10.78 17.18
C LEU A 369 6.66 9.81 16.23
N LEU A 370 5.91 10.34 15.27
CA LEU A 370 5.18 9.53 14.29
C LEU A 370 6.12 8.81 13.31
N GLY A 371 7.27 9.36 12.99
CA GLY A 371 8.32 8.66 12.26
C GLY A 371 8.89 7.46 13.02
N GLY A 372 8.96 7.53 14.36
CA GLY A 372 9.49 6.48 15.24
C GLY A 372 8.58 5.26 15.44
N GLN A 373 7.31 5.31 15.04
CA GLN A 373 6.32 4.26 15.31
C GLN A 373 6.43 2.99 14.44
N HIS A 374 7.32 2.93 13.46
CA HIS A 374 7.49 1.77 12.57
C HIS A 374 7.99 0.49 13.25
N PHE A 375 7.81 0.39 14.56
CA PHE A 375 8.00 -0.84 15.33
C PHE A 375 7.04 -1.98 14.99
N VAL A 376 5.97 -1.71 14.21
CA VAL A 376 4.74 -2.52 14.21
C VAL A 376 4.72 -3.64 13.17
N HIS A 377 5.59 -3.67 12.15
CA HIS A 377 5.24 -4.44 10.95
C HIS A 377 5.94 -5.78 10.75
N ASP A 378 6.80 -6.28 11.66
CA ASP A 378 7.55 -7.50 11.35
C ASP A 378 7.73 -8.46 12.53
N GLY A 379 6.67 -9.19 12.88
CA GLY A 379 6.72 -10.15 13.97
C GLY A 379 5.88 -11.39 13.82
N ARG A 380 6.36 -12.36 13.05
CA ARG A 380 5.98 -13.76 13.31
C ARG A 380 7.08 -14.42 14.11
N ARG A 381 6.80 -14.81 15.36
CA ARG A 381 7.63 -15.80 16.07
C ARG A 381 7.65 -17.11 15.28
N PRO A 382 8.81 -17.76 15.11
CA PRO A 382 8.80 -19.21 14.92
C PRO A 382 8.20 -19.80 16.22
N GLY A 383 7.16 -20.60 16.09
CA GLY A 383 6.57 -21.33 17.22
C GLY A 383 7.67 -22.16 17.92
N PRO A 384 7.56 -22.40 19.23
CA PRO A 384 8.44 -23.33 19.92
C PRO A 384 8.05 -24.77 19.51
N GLY A 385 8.56 -25.19 18.38
CA GLY A 385 8.38 -26.52 17.82
C GLY A 385 9.72 -27.19 17.62
N GLY A 386 10.12 -28.01 18.54
CA GLY A 386 11.22 -28.92 18.32
C GLY A 386 12.36 -28.89 19.31
N ALA A 387 12.07 -28.80 20.59
CA ALA A 387 13.02 -29.28 21.59
C ALA A 387 12.72 -30.75 21.89
N GLY A 388 13.58 -31.65 21.38
CA GLY A 388 13.96 -32.90 21.98
C GLY A 388 12.86 -33.91 22.34
N GLN A 389 12.59 -34.86 21.47
CA GLN A 389 12.26 -36.20 21.99
C GLN A 389 13.57 -36.90 22.38
N PRO A 390 13.76 -37.28 23.65
CA PRO A 390 14.88 -38.14 24.04
C PRO A 390 14.63 -39.56 23.55
N GLY A 391 15.71 -40.17 23.13
CA GLY A 391 15.85 -41.47 22.51
C GLY A 391 14.94 -42.59 23.01
N GLY A 392 14.26 -43.19 22.07
CA GLY A 392 13.74 -44.53 22.18
C GLY A 392 14.86 -45.53 21.90
N GLY A 393 15.21 -46.30 22.92
CA GLY A 393 16.17 -47.40 22.83
C GLY A 393 15.73 -48.53 21.90
N PRO A 394 16.64 -49.46 21.57
CA PRO A 394 16.39 -50.51 20.57
C PRO A 394 15.41 -51.57 21.09
N GLN A 395 14.26 -51.69 20.45
CA GLN A 395 13.37 -52.83 20.65
C GLN A 395 13.98 -54.05 19.96
N ARG A 396 14.36 -55.05 20.77
CA ARG A 396 14.67 -56.42 20.34
C ARG A 396 13.38 -57.06 19.83
N GLN A 397 13.43 -57.60 18.65
CA GLN A 397 12.43 -58.56 18.16
C GLN A 397 12.72 -59.97 18.75
N PRO A 398 11.70 -60.75 19.08
CA PRO A 398 11.79 -62.19 19.06
C PRO A 398 11.55 -62.75 17.67
#